data_df5c77c0c8a97cd0b59349208d1c2b2c
#
_entry.id   df5c77c0c8a97cd0b59349208d1c2b2c
#
_cell.length_a   1.000
_cell.length_b   1.000
_cell.length_c   1.000
_cell.angle_alpha   90.00
_cell.angle_beta   90.00
_cell.angle_gamma   90.00
#
_symmetry.space_group_name_H-M   'P 1'
#
loop_
_entity.id
_entity.type
_entity.pdbx_description
1 polymer ?
#
loop_
_entity_poly.entity_id
_entity_poly.type
_entity_poly.pdbx_seq_one_letter_code
_entity_poly.pdbx_strand_id
1 'polypeptide(L)'
;AVSVWVDGFHFLRTRPHPTDPEKCLFDNWWYAPAPEGMTDPVRTTAGLVERDAVVNHELFEPGEKSMGLTIDQDMSIFPAQQQAMHSRGYKGSYLSGQESRVSRLHELVDDYIEGRRS
;
A
#
# COMPACT_ATOMS: atom_id res chain seq x y z
N ALA A 1 -4.27 -1.16 -3.66
CA ALA A 1 -4.25 -2.58 -4.05
C ALA A 1 -5.12 -3.40 -3.10
N VAL A 2 -5.64 -4.51 -3.58
CA VAL A 2 -6.40 -5.48 -2.76
C VAL A 2 -5.84 -6.87 -3.07
N SER A 3 -5.44 -7.58 -2.03
CA SER A 3 -5.06 -8.99 -2.11
C SER A 3 -6.09 -9.82 -1.35
N VAL A 4 -6.65 -10.82 -2.00
CA VAL A 4 -7.75 -11.64 -1.45
C VAL A 4 -7.25 -13.04 -1.16
N TRP A 5 -7.62 -13.58 -0.01
CA TRP A 5 -7.38 -14.95 0.41
C TRP A 5 -8.70 -15.68 0.71
N VAL A 6 -8.58 -16.93 1.05
CA VAL A 6 -9.74 -17.75 1.42
C VAL A 6 -10.45 -17.21 2.67
N ASP A 7 -9.69 -16.65 3.60
CA ASP A 7 -10.13 -16.24 4.93
C ASP A 7 -10.02 -14.73 5.17
N GLY A 8 -9.95 -13.92 4.11
CA GLY A 8 -9.92 -12.48 4.25
C GLY A 8 -9.33 -11.72 3.07
N PHE A 9 -9.08 -10.46 3.27
CA PHE A 9 -8.38 -9.64 2.30
C PHE A 9 -7.51 -8.58 2.98
N HIS A 10 -6.47 -8.20 2.25
CA HIS A 10 -5.55 -7.15 2.61
C HIS A 10 -5.77 -5.96 1.68
N PHE A 11 -5.98 -4.79 2.24
CA PHE A 11 -6.21 -3.56 1.50
C PHE A 11 -5.07 -2.58 1.73
N LEU A 12 -4.44 -2.19 0.64
CA LEU A 12 -3.36 -1.20 0.62
C LEU A 12 -3.83 0.04 -0.14
N ARG A 13 -3.69 1.22 0.47
CA ARG A 13 -4.04 2.47 -0.16
C ARG A 13 -2.99 3.53 0.13
N THR A 14 -2.58 4.24 -0.92
CA THR A 14 -1.83 5.48 -0.79
C THR A 14 -2.80 6.66 -0.85
N ARG A 15 -2.56 7.65 0.00
CA ARG A 15 -3.27 8.93 -0.02
C ARG A 15 -2.24 10.06 -0.10
N PRO A 16 -2.47 11.11 -0.90
CA PRO A 16 -1.54 12.23 -0.95
C PRO A 16 -1.41 12.89 0.43
N HIS A 17 -0.21 13.35 0.74
CA HIS A 17 -0.02 14.19 1.91
C HIS A 17 -0.73 15.54 1.70
N PRO A 18 -1.36 16.12 2.73
CA PRO A 18 -2.18 17.33 2.57
C PRO A 18 -1.45 18.55 1.97
N THR A 19 -0.15 18.67 2.22
CA THR A 19 0.62 19.87 1.88
C THR A 19 1.97 19.60 1.22
N ASP A 20 2.42 18.36 1.18
CA ASP A 20 3.73 18.00 0.66
C ASP A 20 3.58 16.98 -0.47
N PRO A 21 3.81 17.36 -1.74
CA PRO A 21 3.66 16.44 -2.88
C PRO A 21 4.71 15.31 -2.91
N GLU A 22 5.79 15.43 -2.13
CA GLU A 22 6.84 14.43 -2.02
C GLU A 22 6.51 13.33 -0.99
N LYS A 23 5.37 13.45 -0.31
CA LYS A 23 4.94 12.54 0.74
C LYS A 23 3.57 11.94 0.46
N CYS A 24 3.33 10.78 1.02
CA CYS A 24 2.02 10.16 1.04
C CYS A 24 1.75 9.50 2.40
N LEU A 25 0.47 9.30 2.68
CA LEU A 25 0.04 8.40 3.74
C LEU A 25 -0.18 7.01 3.13
N PHE A 26 0.30 5.99 3.79
CA PHE A 26 0.15 4.61 3.35
C PHE A 26 -0.73 3.86 4.34
N ASP A 27 -1.93 3.49 3.91
CA ASP A 27 -2.86 2.73 4.72
C ASP A 27 -2.68 1.24 4.44
N ASN A 28 -2.61 0.46 5.51
CA ASN A 28 -2.48 -0.99 5.50
C ASN A 28 -3.57 -1.59 6.38
N TRP A 29 -4.58 -2.23 5.78
CA TRP A 29 -5.69 -2.83 6.50
C TRP A 29 -5.83 -4.32 6.21
N TRP A 30 -6.11 -5.05 7.27
CA TRP A 30 -6.46 -6.46 7.22
C TRP A 30 -7.93 -6.65 7.58
N TYR A 31 -8.60 -7.43 6.76
CA TYR A 31 -9.98 -7.82 6.97
C TYR A 31 -10.06 -9.33 6.97
N ALA A 32 -10.51 -9.90 8.08
CA ALA A 32 -10.80 -11.31 8.19
C ALA A 32 -12.26 -11.47 8.65
N PRO A 33 -13.02 -12.38 8.05
CA PRO A 33 -14.34 -12.71 8.55
C PRO A 33 -14.22 -13.27 9.97
N ALA A 34 -15.20 -12.98 10.81
CA ALA A 34 -15.33 -13.54 12.13
C ALA A 34 -16.60 -14.44 12.17
N PRO A 35 -16.56 -15.63 11.53
CA PRO A 35 -17.71 -16.52 11.57
C PRO A 35 -18.03 -16.92 13.00
N GLU A 36 -19.31 -17.10 13.29
CA GLU A 36 -19.77 -17.52 14.61
C GLU A 36 -19.08 -18.83 15.02
N GLY A 37 -18.53 -18.87 16.23
CA GLY A 37 -17.83 -20.03 16.78
C GLY A 37 -16.38 -20.25 16.30
N MET A 38 -15.84 -19.42 15.43
CA MET A 38 -14.44 -19.49 15.02
C MET A 38 -13.55 -18.68 15.95
N THR A 39 -12.64 -19.35 16.65
CA THR A 39 -11.74 -18.74 17.64
C THR A 39 -10.27 -18.72 17.19
N ASP A 40 -9.92 -19.45 16.13
CA ASP A 40 -8.52 -19.54 15.68
C ASP A 40 -7.97 -18.18 15.27
N PRO A 41 -6.73 -17.84 15.67
CA PRO A 41 -6.09 -16.60 15.26
C PRO A 41 -5.96 -16.45 13.75
N VAL A 42 -6.03 -15.21 13.27
CA VAL A 42 -5.82 -14.86 11.86
C VAL A 42 -4.36 -14.61 11.59
N ARG A 43 -3.82 -15.22 10.54
CA ARG A 43 -2.46 -14.91 10.08
C ARG A 43 -2.48 -13.63 9.25
N THR A 44 -1.71 -12.64 9.70
CA THR A 44 -1.49 -11.36 8.99
C THR A 44 0.00 -11.23 8.62
N THR A 45 0.37 -10.17 7.90
CA THR A 45 1.80 -9.85 7.66
C THR A 45 2.54 -9.49 8.95
N ALA A 46 1.82 -8.96 9.94
CA ALA A 46 2.36 -8.66 11.26
C ALA A 46 2.43 -9.88 12.21
N GLY A 47 1.96 -11.05 11.77
CA GLY A 47 1.92 -12.27 12.57
C GLY A 47 0.50 -12.79 12.81
N LEU A 48 0.32 -13.58 13.86
CA LEU A 48 -0.98 -14.06 14.31
C LEU A 48 -1.68 -12.99 15.14
N VAL A 49 -2.94 -12.75 14.83
CA VAL A 49 -3.81 -11.79 15.54
C VAL A 49 -5.08 -12.52 15.97
N GLU A 50 -5.45 -12.37 17.23
CA GLU A 50 -6.69 -12.95 17.77
C GLU A 50 -7.91 -12.34 17.06
N ARG A 51 -8.93 -13.17 16.75
CA ARG A 51 -10.11 -12.73 16.01
C ARG A 51 -10.98 -11.74 16.76
N ASP A 52 -10.94 -11.77 18.09
CA ASP A 52 -11.64 -10.85 18.98
C ASP A 52 -10.79 -9.64 19.36
N ALA A 53 -9.58 -9.52 18.80
CA ALA A 53 -8.74 -8.36 19.04
C ALA A 53 -9.48 -7.07 18.66
N VAL A 54 -9.42 -6.09 19.55
CA VAL A 54 -10.01 -4.78 19.32
C VAL A 54 -9.34 -4.14 18.10
N VAL A 55 -10.15 -3.78 17.11
CA VAL A 55 -9.66 -3.06 15.93
C VAL A 55 -9.08 -1.73 16.38
N ASN A 56 -7.79 -1.55 16.11
CA ASN A 56 -7.08 -0.31 16.40
C ASN A 56 -6.55 0.29 15.11
N HIS A 57 -6.82 1.57 14.89
CA HIS A 57 -6.24 2.33 13.79
C HIS A 57 -5.15 3.23 14.34
N GLU A 58 -3.91 2.93 13.98
CA GLU A 58 -2.74 3.66 14.45
C GLU A 58 -2.07 4.39 13.28
N LEU A 59 -1.62 5.60 13.55
CA LEU A 59 -0.75 6.36 12.66
C LEU A 59 0.66 6.41 13.28
N PHE A 60 1.67 6.06 12.50
CA PHE A 60 3.06 6.07 12.93
C PHE A 60 4.00 6.35 11.77
N GLU A 61 5.20 6.79 12.08
CA GLU A 61 6.24 7.03 11.08
C GLU A 61 6.91 5.72 10.63
N PRO A 62 7.44 5.65 9.40
CA PRO A 62 8.18 4.49 8.93
C PRO A 62 9.34 4.14 9.88
N GLY A 63 9.39 2.88 10.30
CA GLY A 63 10.41 2.36 11.23
C GLY A 63 10.05 2.43 12.72
N GLU A 64 8.99 3.14 13.12
CA GLU A 64 8.54 3.13 14.52
C GLU A 64 7.87 1.81 14.90
N LYS A 65 7.12 1.22 13.97
CA LYS A 65 6.45 -0.07 14.14
C LYS A 65 6.56 -0.91 12.88
N SER A 66 6.59 -2.21 13.04
CA SER A 66 6.55 -3.15 11.92
C SER A 66 5.12 -3.34 11.41
N MET A 67 4.96 -3.28 10.10
CA MET A 67 3.74 -3.70 9.39
C MET A 67 3.85 -5.12 8.82
N GLY A 68 4.89 -5.83 9.22
CA GLY A 68 5.25 -7.15 8.73
C GLY A 68 6.36 -7.12 7.67
N LEU A 69 7.14 -8.20 7.64
CA LEU A 69 8.40 -8.27 6.88
C LEU A 69 8.28 -7.77 5.43
N THR A 70 7.25 -8.17 4.71
CA THR A 70 7.07 -7.81 3.29
C THR A 70 6.81 -6.31 3.13
N ILE A 71 5.93 -5.73 3.95
CA ILE A 71 5.60 -4.30 3.89
C ILE A 71 6.78 -3.46 4.33
N ASP A 72 7.47 -3.85 5.40
CA ASP A 72 8.64 -3.13 5.91
C ASP A 72 9.77 -3.11 4.88
N GLN A 73 9.98 -4.23 4.16
CA GLN A 73 10.95 -4.32 3.08
C GLN A 73 10.60 -3.33 1.95
N ASP A 74 9.35 -3.31 1.49
CA ASP A 74 8.91 -2.40 0.43
C ASP A 74 9.02 -0.93 0.88
N MET A 75 8.56 -0.62 2.10
CA MET A 75 8.64 0.74 2.65
C MET A 75 10.09 1.23 2.79
N SER A 76 11.04 0.36 3.05
CA SER A 76 12.45 0.74 3.23
C SER A 76 13.11 1.28 1.96
N ILE A 77 12.61 0.90 0.78
CA ILE A 77 13.18 1.32 -0.51
C ILE A 77 12.50 2.57 -1.09
N PHE A 78 11.29 2.93 -0.67
CA PHE A 78 10.54 4.06 -1.24
C PHE A 78 11.30 5.41 -1.17
N PRO A 79 11.96 5.80 -0.05
CA PRO A 79 12.71 7.04 -0.02
C PRO A 79 13.84 7.10 -1.05
N ALA A 80 14.55 5.99 -1.25
CA ALA A 80 15.62 5.92 -2.24
C ALA A 80 15.08 5.97 -3.66
N GLN A 81 13.94 5.34 -3.94
CA GLN A 81 13.27 5.42 -5.24
C GLN A 81 12.78 6.84 -5.52
N GLN A 82 12.16 7.50 -4.55
CA GLN A 82 11.72 8.89 -4.67
C GLN A 82 12.92 9.80 -5.02
N GLN A 83 14.01 9.67 -4.30
CA GLN A 83 15.23 10.42 -4.58
C GLN A 83 15.81 10.12 -5.98
N ALA A 84 15.76 8.86 -6.41
CA ALA A 84 16.25 8.47 -7.74
C ALA A 84 15.43 9.10 -8.87
N MET A 85 14.12 9.33 -8.68
CA MET A 85 13.25 10.00 -9.66
C MET A 85 13.66 11.46 -9.91
N HIS A 86 14.32 12.13 -8.95
CA HIS A 86 14.86 13.48 -9.12
C HIS A 86 16.20 13.52 -9.87
N SER A 87 16.79 12.37 -10.16
CA SER A 87 18.09 12.34 -10.86
C SER A 87 17.95 12.82 -12.30
N ARG A 88 18.99 13.48 -12.83
CA ARG A 88 19.06 13.87 -14.26
C ARG A 88 19.01 12.69 -15.23
N GLY A 89 19.38 11.52 -14.75
CA GLY A 89 19.37 10.27 -15.53
C GLY A 89 18.00 9.61 -15.60
N TYR A 90 17.06 9.98 -14.74
CA TYR A 90 15.72 9.39 -14.76
C TYR A 90 14.92 9.92 -15.97
N LYS A 91 14.46 9.02 -16.81
CA LYS A 91 13.72 9.32 -18.05
C LYS A 91 12.32 8.67 -18.08
N GLY A 92 11.85 8.22 -16.93
CA GLY A 92 10.60 7.48 -16.79
C GLY A 92 10.83 6.02 -16.47
N SER A 93 9.74 5.32 -16.20
CA SER A 93 9.75 3.89 -15.90
C SER A 93 9.42 3.09 -17.16
N TYR A 94 10.17 2.01 -17.38
CA TYR A 94 9.87 1.04 -18.42
C TYR A 94 9.06 -0.09 -17.80
N LEU A 95 7.79 -0.14 -18.14
CA LEU A 95 6.86 -1.16 -17.64
C LEU A 95 6.75 -2.30 -18.64
N SER A 96 6.76 -3.53 -18.14
CA SER A 96 6.54 -4.73 -18.96
C SER A 96 5.05 -4.88 -19.32
N GLY A 97 4.73 -5.74 -20.30
CA GLY A 97 3.34 -6.04 -20.64
C GLY A 97 2.52 -6.65 -19.50
N GLN A 98 3.20 -7.28 -18.52
CA GLN A 98 2.55 -7.82 -17.32
C GLN A 98 2.15 -6.72 -16.31
N GLU A 99 2.73 -5.53 -16.43
CA GLU A 99 2.48 -4.37 -15.58
C GLU A 99 1.41 -3.43 -16.14
N SER A 100 0.54 -3.94 -17.01
CA SER A 100 -0.51 -3.16 -17.67
C SER A 100 -1.42 -2.38 -16.71
N ARG A 101 -1.63 -2.88 -15.48
CA ARG A 101 -2.41 -2.17 -14.44
C ARG A 101 -1.69 -0.93 -13.93
N VAL A 102 -0.37 -0.98 -13.82
CA VAL A 102 0.46 0.17 -13.43
C VAL A 102 0.46 1.19 -14.57
N SER A 103 0.69 0.74 -15.81
CA SER A 103 0.57 1.61 -17.00
C SER A 103 -0.78 2.32 -17.03
N ARG A 104 -1.87 1.58 -16.79
CA ARG A 104 -3.21 2.17 -16.78
C ARG A 104 -3.42 3.21 -15.69
N LEU A 105 -2.81 3.02 -14.52
CA LEU A 105 -2.83 4.04 -13.47
C LEU A 105 -2.14 5.33 -13.92
N HIS A 106 -0.96 5.22 -14.53
CA HIS A 106 -0.23 6.38 -15.06
C HIS A 106 -1.03 7.12 -16.15
N GLU A 107 -1.60 6.39 -17.13
CA GLU A 107 -2.48 6.98 -18.15
C GLU A 107 -3.66 7.74 -17.54
N LEU A 108 -4.27 7.19 -16.49
CA LEU A 108 -5.38 7.87 -15.79
C LEU A 108 -4.92 9.16 -15.11
N VAL A 109 -3.76 9.14 -14.46
CA VAL A 109 -3.18 10.35 -13.84
C VAL A 109 -2.92 11.41 -14.92
N ASP A 110 -2.30 11.02 -16.04
CA ASP A 110 -2.05 11.93 -17.17
C ASP A 110 -3.36 12.50 -17.75
N ASP A 111 -4.40 11.67 -17.88
CA ASP A 111 -5.72 12.11 -18.33
C ASP A 111 -6.31 13.23 -17.44
N TYR A 112 -6.15 13.12 -16.11
CA TYR A 112 -6.58 14.16 -15.17
C TYR A 112 -5.71 15.42 -15.25
N ILE A 113 -4.38 15.26 -15.34
CA ILE A 113 -3.45 16.39 -15.45
C ILE A 113 -3.71 17.20 -16.73
N GLU A 114 -3.99 16.53 -17.85
CA GLU A 114 -4.22 17.15 -19.14
C GLU A 114 -5.69 17.57 -19.36
N GLY A 115 -6.55 17.39 -18.36
CA GLY A 115 -7.95 17.76 -18.43
C GLY A 115 -8.81 16.91 -19.39
N ARG A 116 -8.32 15.73 -19.77
CA ARG A 116 -9.10 14.76 -20.58
C ARG A 116 -10.16 14.04 -19.75
N ARG A 117 -10.07 14.12 -18.44
CA ARG A 117 -11.05 13.62 -17.46
C ARG A 117 -11.32 14.65 -16.38
N SER A 118 -12.57 14.71 -15.95
CA SER A 118 -13.08 15.52 -14.84
C SER A 118 -13.63 14.62 -13.73
#